data_7c3b7687488f97287035065e33fe90cf
#
_entry.id   7c3b7687488f97287035065e33fe90cf
#
_cell.length_a   1.000
_cell.length_b   1.000
_cell.length_c   1.000
_cell.angle_alpha   90.00
_cell.angle_beta   90.00
_cell.angle_gamma   90.00
#
_symmetry.space_group_name_H-M   'P 1'
#
loop_
_entity.id
_entity.type
_entity.pdbx_description
1 polymer ?
#
loop_
_entity_poly.entity_id
_entity_poly.type
_entity_poly.pdbx_seq_one_letter_code
_entity_poly.pdbx_strand_id
1 'polypeptide(L)'
;MFLDTSFIVALEMARDNHHNSAIVYWKKYIQKPMPLVTTDLVFAEMVTFFNARGLHAKAVEVGDRLLSSQLIDIVTITPELRAEAWSMFKRHSDKRYSLADCASFVVMRKRRISRALTFDDHFVQAGMNVAPAP
;
A
#
# COMPACT_ATOMS: atom_id res chain seq x y z
N MET A 1 -3.11 -9.89 3.51
CA MET A 1 -3.55 -8.81 2.61
C MET A 1 -2.38 -7.92 2.28
N PHE A 2 -2.42 -7.24 1.15
CA PHE A 2 -1.45 -6.21 0.79
C PHE A 2 -1.86 -4.86 1.41
N LEU A 3 -0.89 -4.06 1.84
CA LEU A 3 -1.10 -2.73 2.42
C LEU A 3 -0.53 -1.67 1.49
N ASP A 4 -1.40 -0.79 0.99
CA ASP A 4 -1.07 0.28 0.07
C ASP A 4 -0.98 1.65 0.75
N THR A 5 -0.24 2.57 0.15
CA THR A 5 -0.07 3.96 0.63
C THR A 5 -1.39 4.65 0.88
N SER A 6 -2.37 4.52 -0.03
CA SER A 6 -3.64 5.25 0.07
C SER A 6 -4.43 4.88 1.33
N PHE A 7 -4.37 3.62 1.77
CA PHE A 7 -5.00 3.21 3.03
C PHE A 7 -4.27 3.79 4.24
N ILE A 8 -2.93 3.77 4.24
CA ILE A 8 -2.12 4.35 5.33
C ILE A 8 -2.42 5.84 5.46
N VAL A 9 -2.41 6.56 4.35
CA VAL A 9 -2.70 8.00 4.31
C VAL A 9 -4.11 8.28 4.84
N ALA A 10 -5.12 7.56 4.36
CA ALA A 10 -6.50 7.72 4.82
C ALA A 10 -6.63 7.45 6.33
N LEU A 11 -5.92 6.44 6.84
CA LEU A 11 -5.94 6.11 8.27
C LEU A 11 -5.33 7.22 9.14
N GLU A 12 -4.24 7.83 8.67
CA GLU A 12 -3.44 8.78 9.46
C GLU A 12 -3.84 10.25 9.25
N MET A 13 -4.55 10.56 8.18
CA MET A 13 -4.94 11.94 7.82
C MET A 13 -6.42 12.19 8.06
N ALA A 14 -6.75 12.92 9.13
CA ALA A 14 -8.14 13.19 9.52
C ALA A 14 -8.97 13.93 8.44
N ARG A 15 -8.30 14.66 7.54
CA ARG A 15 -8.96 15.40 6.44
C ARG A 15 -9.06 14.59 5.14
N ASP A 16 -8.55 13.36 5.12
CA ASP A 16 -8.69 12.50 3.94
C ASP A 16 -10.16 12.09 3.75
N ASN A 17 -10.61 12.07 2.50
CA ASN A 17 -12.00 11.72 2.16
C ASN A 17 -12.38 10.30 2.60
N HIS A 18 -11.42 9.41 2.73
CA HIS A 18 -11.61 8.02 3.12
C HIS A 18 -11.28 7.74 4.59
N HIS A 19 -10.94 8.78 5.37
CA HIS A 19 -10.50 8.62 6.76
C HIS A 19 -11.49 7.81 7.60
N ASN A 20 -12.77 8.17 7.58
CA ASN A 20 -13.78 7.48 8.37
C ASN A 20 -13.91 6.00 7.98
N SER A 21 -13.89 5.71 6.69
CA SER A 21 -13.94 4.33 6.18
C SER A 21 -12.71 3.52 6.62
N ALA A 22 -11.52 4.14 6.54
CA ALA A 22 -10.27 3.52 7.00
C ALA A 22 -10.31 3.21 8.50
N ILE A 23 -10.75 4.18 9.33
CA ILE A 23 -10.87 4.00 10.79
C ILE A 23 -11.84 2.88 11.15
N VAL A 24 -13.02 2.85 10.52
CA VAL A 24 -14.03 1.81 10.78
C VAL A 24 -13.47 0.42 10.45
N TYR A 25 -12.81 0.30 9.29
CA TYR A 25 -12.19 -0.96 8.89
C TYR A 25 -11.06 -1.37 9.82
N TRP A 26 -10.19 -0.43 10.17
CA TRP A 26 -9.04 -0.67 11.04
C TRP A 26 -9.43 -1.15 12.43
N LYS A 27 -10.47 -0.55 13.03
CA LYS A 27 -11.01 -0.99 14.32
C LYS A 27 -11.47 -2.45 14.32
N LYS A 28 -12.01 -2.92 13.21
CA LYS A 28 -12.39 -4.34 13.05
C LYS A 28 -11.16 -5.22 12.85
N TYR A 29 -10.23 -4.76 12.02
CA TYR A 29 -9.01 -5.51 11.71
C TYR A 29 -8.18 -5.78 12.96
N ILE A 30 -7.96 -4.79 13.84
CA ILE A 30 -7.12 -4.96 15.03
C ILE A 30 -7.70 -5.91 16.08
N GLN A 31 -8.98 -6.25 16.01
CA GLN A 31 -9.58 -7.25 16.91
C GLN A 31 -9.19 -8.68 16.52
N LYS A 32 -8.90 -8.92 15.25
CA LYS A 32 -8.41 -10.19 14.73
C LYS A 32 -7.40 -9.92 13.62
N PRO A 33 -6.21 -9.46 13.98
CA PRO A 33 -5.25 -9.03 12.98
C PRO A 33 -4.72 -10.21 12.16
N MET A 34 -4.49 -9.96 10.88
CA MET A 34 -3.88 -10.90 9.94
C MET A 34 -2.59 -10.31 9.39
N PRO A 35 -1.62 -11.14 8.99
CA PRO A 35 -0.40 -10.63 8.38
C PRO A 35 -0.67 -9.72 7.18
N LEU A 36 0.06 -8.63 7.12
CA LEU A 36 0.05 -7.68 6.00
C LEU A 36 1.39 -7.75 5.26
N VAL A 37 1.32 -7.51 3.97
CA VAL A 37 2.48 -7.41 3.09
C VAL A 37 2.46 -6.05 2.42
N THR A 38 3.59 -5.40 2.35
CA THR A 38 3.78 -4.17 1.57
C THR A 38 5.16 -4.22 0.90
N THR A 39 5.56 -3.17 0.22
CA THR A 39 6.87 -3.08 -0.41
C THR A 39 7.67 -1.90 0.12
N ASP A 40 8.99 -1.92 -0.11
CA ASP A 40 9.86 -0.78 0.19
C ASP A 40 9.52 0.44 -0.68
N LEU A 41 8.97 0.25 -1.89
CA LEU A 41 8.50 1.36 -2.72
C LEU A 41 7.24 2.02 -2.13
N VAL A 42 6.30 1.26 -1.61
CA VAL A 42 5.14 1.79 -0.87
C VAL A 42 5.61 2.50 0.40
N PHE A 43 6.55 1.93 1.13
CA PHE A 43 7.15 2.56 2.30
C PHE A 43 7.76 3.93 1.95
N ALA A 44 8.59 3.99 0.91
CA ALA A 44 9.19 5.24 0.44
C ALA A 44 8.15 6.27 0.01
N GLU A 45 7.11 5.84 -0.70
CA GLU A 45 6.01 6.70 -1.15
C GLU A 45 5.25 7.30 0.04
N MET A 46 4.95 6.51 1.04
CA MET A 46 4.28 6.95 2.28
C MET A 46 5.12 7.98 3.04
N VAL A 47 6.40 7.70 3.25
CA VAL A 47 7.33 8.64 3.92
C VAL A 47 7.40 9.96 3.16
N THR A 48 7.55 9.90 1.85
CA THR A 48 7.61 11.07 0.97
C THR A 48 6.31 11.87 1.01
N PHE A 49 5.18 11.19 1.01
CA PHE A 49 3.85 11.83 1.09
C PHE A 49 3.74 12.73 2.32
N PHE A 50 4.05 12.22 3.50
CA PHE A 50 3.96 13.00 4.74
C PHE A 50 5.02 14.10 4.78
N ASN A 51 6.25 13.80 4.42
CA ASN A 51 7.34 14.77 4.47
C ASN A 51 7.12 15.94 3.50
N ALA A 52 6.61 15.68 2.30
CA ALA A 52 6.31 16.71 1.32
C ALA A 52 5.22 17.70 1.78
N ARG A 53 4.41 17.30 2.76
CA ARG A 53 3.35 18.12 3.37
C ARG A 53 3.78 18.78 4.68
N GLY A 54 5.06 18.77 4.99
CA GLY A 54 5.59 19.34 6.23
C GLY A 54 5.27 18.48 7.46
N LEU A 55 4.94 17.20 7.29
CA LEU A 55 4.59 16.27 8.36
C LEU A 55 5.72 15.26 8.61
N HIS A 56 6.94 15.76 8.76
CA HIS A 56 8.12 14.92 8.98
C HIS A 56 7.97 14.02 10.21
N ALA A 57 7.50 14.58 11.35
CA ALA A 57 7.30 13.79 12.57
C ALA A 57 6.29 12.65 12.35
N LYS A 58 5.22 12.89 11.59
CA LYS A 58 4.25 11.86 11.22
C LYS A 58 4.90 10.78 10.33
N ALA A 59 5.71 11.17 9.37
CA ALA A 59 6.44 10.23 8.52
C ALA A 59 7.33 9.30 9.36
N VAL A 60 8.07 9.84 10.33
CA VAL A 60 8.92 9.06 11.24
C VAL A 60 8.06 8.12 12.11
N GLU A 61 7.01 8.64 12.74
CA GLU A 61 6.11 7.85 13.59
C GLU A 61 5.51 6.66 12.85
N VAL A 62 4.95 6.90 11.67
CA VAL A 62 4.31 5.83 10.87
C VAL A 62 5.36 4.87 10.32
N GLY A 63 6.48 5.39 9.84
CA GLY A 63 7.61 4.59 9.37
C GLY A 63 8.13 3.64 10.44
N ASP A 64 8.36 4.14 11.65
CA ASP A 64 8.83 3.32 12.78
C ASP A 64 7.81 2.25 13.16
N ARG A 65 6.52 2.56 13.13
CA ARG A 65 5.45 1.56 13.38
C ARG A 65 5.47 0.44 12.35
N LEU A 66 5.61 0.77 11.06
CA LEU A 66 5.67 -0.24 10.00
C LEU A 66 6.91 -1.11 10.14
N LEU A 67 8.08 -0.51 10.38
CA LEU A 67 9.34 -1.23 10.49
C LEU A 67 9.42 -2.13 11.72
N SER A 68 8.78 -1.75 12.83
CA SER A 68 8.81 -2.52 14.08
C SER A 68 7.68 -3.56 14.19
N SER A 69 6.68 -3.52 13.32
CA SER A 69 5.54 -4.43 13.37
C SER A 69 5.95 -5.86 12.98
N GLN A 70 5.58 -6.83 13.82
CA GLN A 70 5.77 -8.25 13.51
C GLN A 70 4.70 -8.79 12.54
N LEU A 71 3.64 -8.03 12.28
CA LEU A 71 2.54 -8.41 11.40
C LEU A 71 2.71 -7.88 9.98
N ILE A 72 3.63 -6.96 9.75
CA ILE A 72 3.84 -6.31 8.46
C ILE A 72 5.18 -6.76 7.87
N ASP A 73 5.12 -7.45 6.74
CA ASP A 73 6.29 -7.81 5.95
C ASP A 73 6.51 -6.76 4.86
N ILE A 74 7.62 -6.03 4.96
CA ILE A 74 8.05 -5.05 3.95
C ILE A 74 8.96 -5.76 2.97
N VAL A 75 8.44 -6.10 1.81
CA VAL A 75 9.17 -6.81 0.75
C VAL A 75 10.15 -5.87 0.09
N THR A 76 11.42 -6.25 0.07
CA THR A 76 12.44 -5.54 -0.71
C THR A 76 12.23 -5.83 -2.20
N ILE A 77 12.14 -4.77 -3.01
CA ILE A 77 12.04 -4.92 -4.46
C ILE A 77 13.45 -5.21 -5.02
N THR A 78 13.68 -6.47 -5.28
CA THR A 78 14.91 -6.98 -5.89
C THR A 78 15.04 -6.53 -7.36
N PRO A 79 16.23 -6.62 -7.98
CA PRO A 79 16.37 -6.37 -9.43
C PRO A 79 15.40 -7.20 -10.27
N GLU A 80 15.12 -8.45 -9.89
CA GLU A 80 14.20 -9.35 -10.59
C GLU A 80 12.76 -8.86 -10.49
N LEU A 81 12.30 -8.49 -9.30
CA LEU A 81 10.97 -7.91 -9.08
C LEU A 81 10.82 -6.57 -9.81
N ARG A 82 11.86 -5.75 -9.78
CA ARG A 82 11.88 -4.47 -10.51
C ARG A 82 11.76 -4.68 -12.02
N ALA A 83 12.45 -5.67 -12.57
CA ALA A 83 12.36 -5.98 -14.00
C ALA A 83 10.93 -6.39 -14.41
N GLU A 84 10.27 -7.19 -13.59
CA GLU A 84 8.86 -7.58 -13.83
C GLU A 84 7.91 -6.38 -13.71
N ALA A 85 8.09 -5.56 -12.68
CA ALA A 85 7.31 -4.33 -12.50
C ALA A 85 7.51 -3.36 -13.66
N TRP A 86 8.74 -3.22 -14.14
CA TRP A 86 9.07 -2.37 -15.29
C TRP A 86 8.41 -2.89 -16.58
N SER A 87 8.46 -4.20 -16.83
CA SER A 87 7.74 -4.82 -17.94
C SER A 87 6.24 -4.55 -17.90
N MET A 88 5.63 -4.68 -16.72
CA MET A 88 4.21 -4.38 -16.51
C MET A 88 3.92 -2.90 -16.77
N PHE A 89 4.73 -2.00 -16.26
CA PHE A 89 4.61 -0.57 -16.48
C PHE A 89 4.62 -0.22 -17.97
N LYS A 90 5.55 -0.77 -18.71
CA LYS A 90 5.65 -0.55 -20.17
C LYS A 90 4.43 -1.06 -20.94
N ARG A 91 3.83 -2.18 -20.53
CA ARG A 91 2.65 -2.77 -21.20
C ARG A 91 1.34 -2.02 -20.95
N HIS A 92 1.27 -1.23 -19.87
CA HIS A 92 0.02 -0.61 -19.43
C HIS A 92 0.06 0.93 -19.54
N SER A 93 0.44 1.45 -20.70
CA SER A 93 0.46 2.89 -20.98
C SER A 93 -0.92 3.55 -20.85
N ASP A 94 -2.00 2.77 -20.93
CA ASP A 94 -3.40 3.19 -20.84
C ASP A 94 -3.94 3.28 -19.40
N LYS A 95 -3.20 2.78 -18.41
CA LYS A 95 -3.72 2.59 -17.02
C LYS A 95 -3.23 3.64 -16.02
N ARG A 96 -2.21 4.39 -16.30
CA ARG A 96 -1.56 5.34 -15.37
C ARG A 96 -1.06 4.71 -14.06
N TYR A 97 -0.75 3.43 -14.06
CA TYR A 97 -0.10 2.79 -12.92
C TYR A 97 1.25 3.45 -12.63
N SER A 98 1.55 3.72 -11.36
CA SER A 98 2.92 4.04 -10.94
C SER A 98 3.79 2.79 -10.99
N LEU A 99 5.12 2.98 -10.95
CA LEU A 99 6.02 1.83 -10.81
C LEU A 99 5.81 1.12 -9.48
N ALA A 100 5.51 1.85 -8.41
CA ALA A 100 5.15 1.28 -7.11
C ALA A 100 3.88 0.41 -7.20
N ASP A 101 2.86 0.84 -7.94
CA ASP A 101 1.65 0.05 -8.22
C ASP A 101 2.03 -1.27 -8.92
N CYS A 102 2.79 -1.19 -10.00
CA CYS A 102 3.22 -2.37 -10.74
C CYS A 102 4.02 -3.35 -9.87
N ALA A 103 4.93 -2.84 -9.05
CA ALA A 103 5.68 -3.66 -8.10
C ALA A 103 4.76 -4.33 -7.07
N SER A 104 3.76 -3.59 -6.58
CA SER A 104 2.74 -4.12 -5.66
C SER A 104 1.95 -5.27 -6.31
N PHE A 105 1.50 -5.10 -7.56
CA PHE A 105 0.76 -6.14 -8.28
C PHE A 105 1.61 -7.38 -8.54
N VAL A 106 2.88 -7.21 -8.88
CA VAL A 106 3.82 -8.33 -9.07
C VAL A 106 4.00 -9.11 -7.77
N VAL A 107 4.25 -8.43 -6.66
CA VAL A 107 4.40 -9.06 -5.33
C VAL A 107 3.12 -9.78 -4.92
N MET A 108 1.96 -9.15 -5.09
CA MET A 108 0.67 -9.76 -4.77
C MET A 108 0.45 -11.06 -5.56
N ARG A 109 0.71 -11.04 -6.86
CA ARG A 109 0.56 -12.24 -7.71
C ARG A 109 1.52 -13.36 -7.30
N LYS A 110 2.79 -13.04 -7.08
CA LYS A 110 3.79 -14.02 -6.67
C LYS A 110 3.48 -14.66 -5.32
N ARG A 111 2.96 -13.87 -4.38
CA ARG A 111 2.59 -14.35 -3.04
C ARG A 111 1.15 -14.85 -2.94
N ARG A 112 0.41 -14.90 -4.05
CA ARG A 112 -0.99 -15.32 -4.10
C ARG A 112 -1.89 -14.51 -3.15
N ILE A 113 -1.61 -13.22 -3.04
CA ILE A 113 -2.41 -12.27 -2.28
C ILE A 113 -3.44 -11.67 -3.23
N SER A 114 -4.72 -11.91 -2.97
CA SER A 114 -5.82 -11.44 -3.82
C SER A 114 -6.51 -10.18 -3.30
N ARG A 115 -6.20 -9.75 -2.08
CA ARG A 115 -6.88 -8.60 -1.45
C ARG A 115 -5.88 -7.55 -0.97
N ALA A 116 -6.19 -6.28 -1.25
CA ALA A 116 -5.40 -5.14 -0.79
C ALA A 116 -6.23 -4.22 0.11
N LEU A 117 -5.56 -3.66 1.14
CA LEU A 117 -6.05 -2.50 1.89
C LEU A 117 -5.66 -1.26 1.10
N THR A 118 -6.61 -0.67 0.40
CA THR A 118 -6.37 0.45 -0.52
C THR A 118 -7.66 1.19 -0.83
N PHE A 119 -7.52 2.46 -1.19
CA PHE A 119 -8.58 3.28 -1.79
C PHE A 119 -8.23 3.68 -3.23
N ASP A 120 -7.19 3.07 -3.80
CA ASP A 120 -6.77 3.33 -5.17
C ASP A 120 -7.45 2.37 -6.14
N ASP A 121 -8.21 2.92 -7.10
CA ASP A 121 -8.92 2.17 -8.14
C ASP A 121 -7.98 1.37 -9.05
N HIS A 122 -6.70 1.70 -9.10
CA HIS A 122 -5.72 0.94 -9.88
C HIS A 122 -5.65 -0.53 -9.44
N PHE A 123 -5.86 -0.82 -8.17
CA PHE A 123 -5.89 -2.21 -7.68
C PHE A 123 -7.10 -2.98 -8.23
N VAL A 124 -8.26 -2.33 -8.30
CA VAL A 124 -9.46 -2.93 -8.93
C VAL A 124 -9.22 -3.15 -10.42
N GLN A 125 -8.66 -2.16 -11.11
CA GLN A 125 -8.31 -2.27 -12.54
C GLN A 125 -7.33 -3.40 -12.81
N ALA A 126 -6.43 -3.68 -11.87
CA ALA A 126 -5.48 -4.79 -11.94
C ALA A 126 -6.07 -6.16 -11.56
N GLY A 127 -7.37 -6.21 -11.23
CA GLY A 127 -8.09 -7.44 -10.90
C GLY A 127 -7.95 -7.90 -9.45
N MET A 128 -7.55 -7.00 -8.54
CA MET A 128 -7.45 -7.29 -7.12
C MET A 128 -8.76 -6.97 -6.39
N ASN A 129 -9.05 -7.74 -5.35
CA ASN A 129 -10.09 -7.37 -4.40
C ASN A 129 -9.57 -6.26 -3.49
N VAL A 130 -10.43 -5.31 -3.14
CA VAL A 130 -10.04 -4.21 -2.26
C VAL A 130 -10.81 -4.23 -0.94
N ALA A 131 -10.20 -3.69 0.09
CA ALA A 131 -10.80 -3.44 1.38
C ALA A 131 -10.36 -2.05 1.87
N PRO A 132 -11.23 -1.28 2.51
CA PRO A 132 -12.68 -1.55 2.65
C PRO A 132 -13.37 -1.72 1.30
N ALA A 133 -14.49 -2.47 1.29
CA ALA A 133 -15.30 -2.53 0.07
C ALA A 133 -15.82 -1.12 -0.28
N PRO A 134 -15.94 -0.79 -1.57
CA PRO A 134 -16.47 0.51 -2.01
C PRO A 134 -17.87 0.76 -1.49
#